data_1c1ba3635f9d67151b521b628f56fd5a
#
_entry.id   1c1ba3635f9d67151b521b628f56fd5a
#
_cell.length_a   1.000
_cell.length_b   1.000
_cell.length_c   1.000
_cell.angle_alpha   90.00
_cell.angle_beta   90.00
_cell.angle_gamma   90.00
#
_symmetry.space_group_name_H-M   'P 1'
#
loop_
_entity.id
_entity.type
_entity.pdbx_description
1 polymer ?
#
loop_
_entity_poly.entity_id
_entity_poly.type
_entity_poly.pdbx_seq_one_letter_code
_entity_poly.pdbx_strand_id
1 'polypeptide(L)'
;QSAEVFCTHRTQMSVLWADEGTEEWEREMFASRHSFYPVCQDTTDKIIGILDIKDYFALPERSAELAMKECVRPAYFVPDSIKADVLLERMRRLKKKIAVVCDEYGGVTGIVTINDLIELLVGDLEGEDNAPQLKKPKGDITPEEKS
;
A
#
# COMPACT_ATOMS: atom_id res chain seq x y z
N GLN A 1 -0.55 9.48 15.85
CA GLN A 1 0.35 8.35 15.64
C GLN A 1 1.23 8.60 14.43
N SER A 2 2.40 8.04 14.43
CA SER A 2 3.31 8.14 13.30
C SER A 2 3.17 6.91 12.40
N ALA A 3 3.63 7.06 11.18
CA ALA A 3 3.46 6.04 10.15
C ALA A 3 4.10 4.71 10.53
N GLU A 4 5.18 4.75 11.30
CA GLU A 4 5.82 3.51 11.73
C GLU A 4 4.86 2.64 12.54
N VAL A 5 3.87 3.25 13.20
CA VAL A 5 2.92 2.49 14.00
C VAL A 5 1.75 1.99 13.18
N PHE A 6 1.20 2.82 12.29
CA PHE A 6 -0.07 2.47 11.64
C PHE A 6 0.08 1.88 10.25
N CYS A 7 1.29 1.83 9.70
CA CYS A 7 1.46 1.27 8.34
C CYS A 7 1.27 -0.24 8.34
N THR A 8 1.05 -0.79 7.15
CA THR A 8 1.13 -2.23 6.97
C THR A 8 2.62 -2.55 6.92
N HIS A 9 3.11 -3.29 7.91
CA HIS A 9 4.54 -3.53 8.06
C HIS A 9 5.07 -4.45 6.99
N ARG A 10 6.36 -4.32 6.70
CA ARG A 10 6.99 -4.99 5.58
C ARG A 10 6.79 -6.50 5.58
N THR A 11 6.73 -7.10 6.75
CA THR A 11 6.55 -8.55 6.84
C THR A 11 5.14 -8.98 6.46
N GLN A 12 4.21 -8.05 6.39
CA GLN A 12 2.82 -8.32 6.05
C GLN A 12 2.43 -7.77 4.68
N MET A 13 3.36 -7.18 3.98
CA MET A 13 3.07 -6.61 2.66
C MET A 13 2.96 -7.72 1.63
N SER A 14 2.03 -7.55 0.69
CA SER A 14 1.96 -8.36 -0.51
C SER A 14 2.71 -7.61 -1.60
N VAL A 15 3.72 -8.22 -2.18
CA VAL A 15 4.56 -7.55 -3.18
C VAL A 15 4.63 -8.40 -4.43
N LEU A 16 5.00 -7.75 -5.53
CA LEU A 16 5.31 -8.45 -6.77
C LEU A 16 6.81 -8.33 -7.00
N TRP A 17 7.41 -9.41 -7.49
CA TRP A 17 8.86 -9.42 -7.70
C TRP A 17 9.15 -9.13 -9.16
N ALA A 18 10.06 -8.19 -9.39
CA ALA A 18 10.34 -7.69 -10.74
C ALA A 18 10.84 -8.78 -11.68
N ASP A 19 11.48 -9.83 -11.13
CA ASP A 19 12.04 -10.90 -11.95
C ASP A 19 11.04 -12.03 -12.19
N GLU A 20 9.82 -11.92 -11.68
CA GLU A 20 8.79 -12.93 -11.92
C GLU A 20 7.91 -12.50 -13.09
N GLY A 21 7.08 -13.43 -13.55
CA GLY A 21 6.20 -13.18 -14.67
C GLY A 21 4.76 -12.98 -14.24
N THR A 22 3.89 -12.86 -15.24
CA THR A 22 2.48 -12.58 -14.99
C THR A 22 1.80 -13.71 -14.24
N GLU A 23 2.24 -14.94 -14.43
CA GLU A 23 1.62 -16.06 -13.74
C GLU A 23 1.81 -15.93 -12.23
N GLU A 24 3.03 -15.67 -11.79
CA GLU A 24 3.30 -15.50 -10.37
C GLU A 24 2.63 -14.24 -9.83
N TRP A 25 2.65 -13.17 -10.61
CA TRP A 25 2.02 -11.91 -10.20
C TRP A 25 0.52 -12.10 -9.99
N GLU A 26 -0.13 -12.75 -10.93
CA GLU A 26 -1.59 -12.92 -10.83
C GLU A 26 -1.96 -13.88 -9.72
N ARG A 27 -1.11 -14.86 -9.44
CA ARG A 27 -1.34 -15.73 -8.29
C ARG A 27 -1.35 -14.91 -7.01
N GLU A 28 -0.41 -13.99 -6.86
CA GLU A 28 -0.38 -13.12 -5.68
C GLU A 28 -1.57 -12.17 -5.66
N MET A 29 -1.91 -11.60 -6.80
CA MET A 29 -3.04 -10.68 -6.89
C MET A 29 -4.35 -11.35 -6.48
N PHE A 30 -4.58 -12.56 -6.96
CA PHE A 30 -5.83 -13.26 -6.65
C PHE A 30 -5.84 -13.79 -5.23
N ALA A 31 -4.69 -14.07 -4.65
CA ALA A 31 -4.62 -14.55 -3.26
C ALA A 31 -4.83 -13.41 -2.27
N SER A 32 -4.22 -12.25 -2.52
CA SER A 32 -4.21 -11.16 -1.54
C SER A 32 -5.25 -10.08 -1.80
N ARG A 33 -5.59 -9.84 -3.06
CA ARG A 33 -6.71 -8.96 -3.47
C ARG A 33 -6.55 -7.52 -3.03
N HIS A 34 -5.40 -6.96 -3.32
CA HIS A 34 -5.17 -5.53 -3.07
C HIS A 34 -5.36 -4.74 -4.36
N SER A 35 -5.48 -3.43 -4.24
CA SER A 35 -5.58 -2.54 -5.39
C SER A 35 -4.22 -2.13 -5.92
N PHE A 36 -3.22 -2.09 -5.05
CA PHE A 36 -1.88 -1.63 -5.40
C PHE A 36 -0.86 -2.60 -4.87
N TYR A 37 0.19 -2.79 -5.64
CA TYR A 37 1.26 -3.70 -5.25
C TYR A 37 2.61 -3.03 -5.42
N PRO A 38 3.42 -3.01 -4.37
CA PRO A 38 4.83 -2.63 -4.58
C PRO A 38 5.50 -3.67 -5.45
N VAL A 39 6.28 -3.21 -6.41
CA VAL A 39 7.12 -4.09 -7.22
C VAL A 39 8.52 -3.97 -6.68
N CYS A 40 9.07 -5.10 -6.23
CA CYS A 40 10.35 -5.12 -5.55
C CYS A 40 11.39 -5.84 -6.38
N GLN A 41 12.64 -5.47 -6.20
CA GLN A 41 13.76 -6.14 -6.85
C GLN A 41 14.71 -6.62 -5.78
N ASP A 42 14.95 -7.92 -5.74
CA ASP A 42 15.87 -8.59 -4.81
C ASP A 42 15.39 -8.60 -3.37
N THR A 43 15.02 -7.49 -2.80
CA THR A 43 14.54 -7.43 -1.41
C THR A 43 13.34 -6.49 -1.34
N THR A 44 12.60 -6.56 -0.22
CA THR A 44 11.49 -5.64 -0.01
C THR A 44 11.96 -4.23 0.28
N ASP A 45 13.25 -4.03 0.54
CA ASP A 45 13.79 -2.68 0.70
C ASP A 45 13.95 -1.97 -0.62
N LYS A 46 13.95 -2.72 -1.74
CA LYS A 46 14.16 -2.08 -3.02
C LYS A 46 12.86 -2.10 -3.81
N ILE A 47 12.03 -1.13 -3.54
CA ILE A 47 10.75 -0.97 -4.25
C ILE A 47 11.02 -0.10 -5.47
N ILE A 48 10.84 -0.68 -6.65
CA ILE A 48 11.13 0.03 -7.90
C ILE A 48 9.90 0.76 -8.43
N GLY A 49 8.73 0.50 -7.87
CA GLY A 49 7.53 1.21 -8.24
C GLY A 49 6.30 0.55 -7.68
N ILE A 50 5.15 1.11 -8.02
CA ILE A 50 3.85 0.61 -7.57
C ILE A 50 3.02 0.25 -8.79
N LEU A 51 2.43 -0.93 -8.78
CA LEU A 51 1.55 -1.38 -9.86
C LEU A 51 0.09 -1.22 -9.41
N ASP A 52 -0.71 -0.55 -10.24
CA ASP A 52 -2.14 -0.42 -10.03
C ASP A 52 -2.81 -1.58 -10.76
N ILE A 53 -3.58 -2.37 -10.03
CA ILE A 53 -4.18 -3.58 -10.59
C ILE A 53 -5.19 -3.24 -11.70
N LYS A 54 -5.84 -2.08 -11.61
CA LYS A 54 -6.77 -1.68 -12.67
C LYS A 54 -6.03 -1.43 -13.98
N ASP A 55 -4.89 -0.79 -13.91
CA ASP A 55 -4.09 -0.55 -15.12
C ASP A 55 -3.62 -1.88 -15.69
N TYR A 56 -3.21 -2.80 -14.82
CA TYR A 56 -2.71 -4.08 -15.25
C TYR A 56 -3.76 -4.87 -16.02
N PHE A 57 -4.96 -4.98 -15.46
CA PHE A 57 -6.01 -5.76 -16.11
C PHE A 57 -6.67 -5.01 -17.27
N ALA A 58 -6.36 -3.74 -17.46
CA ALA A 58 -6.81 -3.00 -18.65
C ALA A 58 -5.88 -3.19 -19.83
N LEU A 59 -4.73 -3.81 -19.65
CA LEU A 59 -3.82 -4.05 -20.77
C LEU A 59 -4.49 -4.99 -21.77
N PRO A 60 -4.39 -4.70 -23.07
CA PRO A 60 -4.98 -5.59 -24.06
C PRO A 60 -4.28 -6.95 -24.08
N GLU A 61 -3.01 -6.97 -23.77
CA GLU A 61 -2.26 -8.22 -23.71
C GLU A 61 -1.31 -8.11 -22.55
N ARG A 62 -1.46 -8.96 -21.56
CA ARG A 62 -0.70 -8.83 -20.32
C ARG A 62 0.62 -9.57 -20.42
N SER A 63 1.70 -8.85 -20.22
CA SER A 63 3.02 -9.42 -20.06
C SER A 63 3.74 -8.63 -18.98
N ALA A 64 4.69 -9.26 -18.30
CA ALA A 64 5.43 -8.58 -17.26
C ALA A 64 6.18 -7.39 -17.82
N GLU A 65 6.75 -7.55 -19.00
CA GLU A 65 7.53 -6.48 -19.63
C GLU A 65 6.65 -5.27 -19.92
N LEU A 66 5.47 -5.50 -20.51
CA LEU A 66 4.57 -4.41 -20.83
C LEU A 66 4.02 -3.77 -19.56
N ALA A 67 3.71 -4.59 -18.56
CA ALA A 67 3.20 -4.06 -17.30
C ALA A 67 4.22 -3.20 -16.60
N MET A 68 5.49 -3.59 -16.61
CA MET A 68 6.53 -2.76 -16.01
C MET A 68 6.61 -1.41 -16.70
N LYS A 69 6.43 -1.40 -17.99
CA LYS A 69 6.52 -0.16 -18.75
C LYS A 69 5.30 0.73 -18.60
N GLU A 70 4.11 0.12 -18.59
CA GLU A 70 2.88 0.89 -18.68
C GLU A 70 2.13 1.03 -17.36
N CYS A 71 2.31 0.09 -16.42
CA CYS A 71 1.47 0.01 -15.24
C CYS A 71 2.20 0.29 -13.94
N VAL A 72 3.51 0.38 -13.96
CA VAL A 72 4.29 0.60 -12.74
C VAL A 72 4.71 2.06 -12.69
N ARG A 73 4.29 2.74 -11.61
CA ARG A 73 4.55 4.15 -11.42
C ARG A 73 5.53 4.37 -10.29
N PRO A 74 6.22 5.49 -10.26
CA PRO A 74 7.16 5.76 -9.16
C PRO A 74 6.43 5.74 -7.81
N ALA A 75 7.08 5.18 -6.81
CA ALA A 75 6.53 5.13 -5.47
C ALA A 75 6.69 6.50 -4.80
N TYR A 76 5.77 6.80 -3.89
CA TYR A 76 5.83 8.00 -3.08
C TYR A 76 6.38 7.60 -1.72
N PHE A 77 7.58 8.05 -1.40
CA PHE A 77 8.26 7.66 -0.17
C PHE A 77 8.06 8.72 0.89
N VAL A 78 7.78 8.29 2.12
CA VAL A 78 7.62 9.21 3.25
C VAL A 78 8.41 8.65 4.44
N PRO A 79 8.84 9.51 5.36
CA PRO A 79 9.54 9.02 6.55
C PRO A 79 8.57 8.36 7.51
N ASP A 80 9.07 7.39 8.28
CA ASP A 80 8.21 6.65 9.19
C ASP A 80 7.76 7.48 10.38
N SER A 81 8.35 8.65 10.58
CA SER A 81 7.95 9.56 11.64
C SER A 81 6.79 10.47 11.26
N ILE A 82 6.33 10.44 10.02
CA ILE A 82 5.26 11.34 9.58
C ILE A 82 3.96 11.01 10.32
N LYS A 83 3.24 12.05 10.70
CA LYS A 83 1.98 11.87 11.41
C LYS A 83 0.84 11.60 10.44
N ALA A 84 -0.19 10.91 10.93
CA ALA A 84 -1.29 10.47 10.07
C ALA A 84 -2.01 11.62 9.39
N ASP A 85 -2.31 12.69 10.12
CA ASP A 85 -3.04 13.81 9.54
C ASP A 85 -2.19 14.55 8.50
N VAL A 86 -0.90 14.66 8.75
CA VAL A 86 0.01 15.30 7.81
C VAL A 86 0.11 14.46 6.54
N LEU A 87 0.23 13.15 6.72
CA LEU A 87 0.35 12.25 5.58
C LEU A 87 -0.92 12.30 4.72
N LEU A 88 -2.09 12.27 5.37
CA LEU A 88 -3.34 12.32 4.62
C LEU A 88 -3.43 13.59 3.79
N GLU A 89 -3.09 14.73 4.38
CA GLU A 89 -3.14 15.99 3.67
C GLU A 89 -2.21 15.98 2.47
N ARG A 90 -1.00 15.45 2.64
CA ARG A 90 -0.04 15.39 1.53
C ARG A 90 -0.49 14.45 0.43
N MET A 91 -1.01 13.28 0.80
CA MET A 91 -1.46 12.32 -0.20
C MET A 91 -2.63 12.87 -0.99
N ARG A 92 -3.54 13.59 -0.33
CA ARG A 92 -4.65 14.19 -1.04
C ARG A 92 -4.18 15.29 -1.99
N ARG A 93 -3.31 16.15 -1.52
CA ARG A 93 -2.82 17.27 -2.32
C ARG A 93 -2.02 16.77 -3.53
N LEU A 94 -1.19 15.75 -3.32
CA LEU A 94 -0.35 15.20 -4.37
C LEU A 94 -1.05 14.11 -5.18
N LYS A 95 -2.28 13.76 -4.80
CA LYS A 95 -3.10 12.76 -5.49
C LYS A 95 -2.42 11.40 -5.49
N LYS A 96 -1.82 11.05 -4.35
CA LYS A 96 -1.19 9.75 -4.17
C LYS A 96 -2.15 8.81 -3.48
N LYS A 97 -2.22 7.59 -3.92
CA LYS A 97 -3.13 6.60 -3.34
C LYS A 97 -2.43 5.65 -2.40
N ILE A 98 -1.12 5.57 -2.48
CA ILE A 98 -0.34 4.69 -1.63
C ILE A 98 1.01 5.36 -1.38
N ALA A 99 1.53 5.19 -0.17
CA ALA A 99 2.83 5.73 0.22
C ALA A 99 3.69 4.59 0.77
N VAL A 100 4.98 4.66 0.48
CA VAL A 100 5.97 3.74 1.04
C VAL A 100 6.62 4.43 2.22
N VAL A 101 6.60 3.78 3.37
CA VAL A 101 7.09 4.34 4.62
C VAL A 101 8.51 3.82 4.83
N CYS A 102 9.45 4.73 5.05
CA CYS A 102 10.87 4.38 5.15
C CYS A 102 11.44 4.87 6.47
N ASP A 103 12.44 4.13 6.97
CA ASP A 103 13.17 4.54 8.16
C ASP A 103 14.29 5.50 7.75
N GLU A 104 15.06 5.93 8.74
CA GLU A 104 16.10 6.93 8.48
C GLU A 104 17.30 6.38 7.72
N TYR A 105 17.36 5.06 7.57
CA TYR A 105 18.44 4.43 6.82
C TYR A 105 18.01 4.06 5.40
N GLY A 106 16.78 4.43 5.03
CA GLY A 106 16.28 4.11 3.70
C GLY A 106 15.66 2.75 3.58
N GLY A 107 15.56 2.00 4.67
CA GLY A 107 14.87 0.71 4.65
C GLY A 107 13.38 0.90 4.65
N VAL A 108 12.65 -0.04 4.07
CA VAL A 108 11.20 0.04 4.00
C VAL A 108 10.60 -0.47 5.30
N THR A 109 9.86 0.39 5.98
CA THR A 109 9.11 0.01 7.18
C THR A 109 7.78 -0.63 6.80
N GLY A 110 7.11 -0.09 5.78
CA GLY A 110 5.83 -0.61 5.36
C GLY A 110 5.18 0.28 4.32
N ILE A 111 3.88 0.08 4.12
CA ILE A 111 3.11 0.87 3.16
C ILE A 111 1.82 1.33 3.82
N VAL A 112 1.24 2.41 3.27
CA VAL A 112 -0.03 2.94 3.73
C VAL A 112 -0.84 3.32 2.50
N THR A 113 -2.09 2.86 2.42
CA THR A 113 -2.99 3.36 1.38
C THR A 113 -3.78 4.52 1.93
N ILE A 114 -4.25 5.40 1.04
CA ILE A 114 -5.04 6.55 1.47
C ILE A 114 -6.34 6.11 2.13
N ASN A 115 -6.94 5.01 1.66
CA ASN A 115 -8.16 4.52 2.26
C ASN A 115 -7.94 4.02 3.69
N ASP A 116 -6.85 3.31 3.94
CA ASP A 116 -6.53 2.86 5.29
C ASP A 116 -6.32 4.05 6.20
N LEU A 117 -5.67 5.10 5.69
CA LEU A 117 -5.40 6.28 6.47
C LEU A 117 -6.68 7.03 6.83
N ILE A 118 -7.60 7.13 5.88
CA ILE A 118 -8.89 7.74 6.13
C ILE A 118 -9.65 6.94 7.19
N GLU A 119 -9.65 5.62 7.09
CA GLU A 119 -10.33 4.79 8.08
C GLU A 119 -9.72 4.94 9.46
N LEU A 120 -8.40 5.03 9.52
CA LEU A 120 -7.72 5.24 10.79
C LEU A 120 -8.19 6.53 11.46
N LEU A 121 -8.22 7.63 10.70
CA LEU A 121 -8.57 8.92 11.27
C LEU A 121 -10.04 9.03 11.61
N VAL A 122 -10.90 8.43 10.81
CA VAL A 122 -12.33 8.38 11.14
C VAL A 122 -12.55 7.51 12.37
N GLY A 123 -11.86 6.38 12.45
CA GLY A 123 -11.97 5.50 13.60
C GLY A 123 -11.51 6.17 14.88
N ASP A 124 -10.46 6.97 14.81
CA ASP A 124 -10.01 7.70 16.00
C ASP A 124 -11.07 8.68 16.48
N LEU A 125 -11.73 9.37 15.55
CA LEU A 125 -12.78 10.29 15.93
C LEU A 125 -13.96 9.56 16.55
N GLU A 126 -14.37 8.46 15.95
CA GLU A 126 -15.48 7.68 16.48
C GLU A 126 -15.12 7.07 17.82
N GLY A 127 -13.88 6.63 17.95
CA GLY A 127 -13.42 6.06 19.18
C GLY A 127 -13.44 7.04 20.33
N GLU A 128 -13.16 8.30 20.06
CA GLU A 128 -13.26 9.32 21.09
C GLU A 128 -14.69 9.49 21.58
N ASP A 129 -15.62 9.40 20.65
CA ASP A 129 -17.01 9.62 21.02
C ASP A 129 -17.67 8.40 21.56
N ASN A 130 -17.38 7.25 20.99
CA ASN A 130 -18.11 6.10 21.28
C ASN A 130 -17.31 5.00 21.64
N ALA A 131 -16.53 4.92 22.04
CA ALA A 131 -15.89 3.84 22.49
C ALA A 131 -16.07 2.71 21.78
N PRO A 132 -15.85 1.97 21.87
CA PRO A 132 -15.81 0.83 21.42
C PRO A 132 -16.56 0.17 20.54
N GLN A 133 -16.74 -0.11 20.10
CA GLN A 133 -17.46 -0.76 19.33
C GLN A 133 -17.05 -0.91 18.17
N LEU A 134 -16.57 -0.84 17.78
CA LEU A 134 -16.25 -1.05 16.75
C LEU A 134 -15.48 -1.62 16.07
N LYS A 135 -15.10 -1.81 16.14
CA LYS A 135 -14.51 -2.22 15.46
C LYS A 135 -14.12 -3.03 14.84
N LYS A 136 -14.13 -3.21 14.71
CA LYS A 136 -13.97 -3.86 13.99
C LYS A 136 -13.43 -4.43 13.34
N PRO A 137 -13.31 -4.75 13.27
CA PRO A 137 -12.81 -5.37 12.60
C PRO A 137 -12.21 -5.52 11.68
N LYS A 138 -12.18 -5.37 11.75
CA LYS A 138 -11.87 -5.53 10.85
C LYS A 138 -11.20 -5.96 10.34
N GLY A 139 -11.05 -6.08 10.52
CA GLY A 139 -10.73 -6.48 10.13
C GLY A 139 -10.48 -6.84 9.69
N ASP A 140 -10.75 -7.15 10.04
CA ASP A 140 -10.75 -7.63 9.59
C ASP A 140 -10.75 -7.55 8.56
N ILE A 141 -10.95 -7.20 8.52
CA ILE A 141 -11.12 -7.07 7.72
C ILE A 141 -10.79 -6.83 6.89
N THR A 142 -10.62 -6.78 6.84
CA THR A 142 -10.49 -6.60 6.13
C THR A 142 -9.85 -6.52 5.29
N PRO A 143 -9.76 -6.84 4.98
CA PRO A 143 -9.01 -6.57 4.23
C PRO A 143 -9.03 -6.36 3.16
N GLU A 144 -9.59 -6.73 2.74
CA GLU A 144 -9.69 -6.41 1.78
C GLU A 144 -9.91 -5.32 1.69
N GLU A 145 -10.32 -4.95 2.11
CA GLU A 145 -10.43 -3.87 2.04
C GLU A 145 -9.41 -3.30 2.43
N LYS A 146 -8.70 -3.62 2.79
CA LYS A 146 -7.70 -3.11 3.13
C LYS A 146 -6.93 -3.00 2.16
N SER A 147 -6.97 -2.63 1.43
CA SER A 147 -6.15 -2.61 0.53
C SER A 147 -5.74 -1.79 -0.13
#